data_1bcfc182e31ea8ecc4f158dd7e6fe42f
#
_entry.id   1bcfc182e31ea8ecc4f158dd7e6fe42f
#
_cell.length_a   1.000
_cell.length_b   1.000
_cell.length_c   1.000
_cell.angle_alpha   90.00
_cell.angle_beta   90.00
_cell.angle_gamma   90.00
#
_symmetry.space_group_name_H-M   'P 1'
#
loop_
_entity.id
_entity.type
_entity.pdbx_description
1 polymer ?
#
loop_
_entity_poly.entity_id
_entity_poly.type
_entity_poly.pdbx_seq_one_letter_code
_entity_poly.pdbx_strand_id
1 'polypeptide(L)'
;MQDDHGAGRPRLYVTRRLPGAVEARLASLFDASFNADDTPRTRIELEAALREYDAVLPTITDRFDAELLGLPGRRSRLLANFGAGVDHIDLAAAQANGVAVTNTPDALTDATADIAILLMLMAAPRAGEGERELRAGRWVGWRPTHMMGQAMCGKTLGLVGYGRIARATGLRAAAFGMRVIHHSRRPSGEPGYVDTLETLAEEADILSLHVPGGAGNRHLVDAVLIARMKPNAILINTARGPVVDEAALASALREGRIAAAGLDVYEREPTIHPDLLACEKAVLLPHLGSATIETRTAMGMQATDNLEAFFAGRELPNRVA
;
A
#
# COMPACT_ATOMS: atom_id res chain seq x y z
N MET A 1 13.51 2.15 48.41
CA MET A 1 12.17 2.74 48.45
C MET A 1 12.36 4.13 47.86
N GLN A 2 12.31 4.23 46.55
CA GLN A 2 12.34 5.49 45.82
C GLN A 2 10.94 5.70 45.23
N ASP A 3 10.42 6.85 45.53
CA ASP A 3 9.06 7.26 45.29
C ASP A 3 8.69 7.19 43.78
N ASP A 4 7.74 6.36 43.47
CA ASP A 4 6.99 6.33 42.21
C ASP A 4 6.00 7.52 42.23
N HIS A 5 6.52 8.72 41.94
CA HIS A 5 5.70 9.91 41.79
C HIS A 5 5.01 9.86 40.43
N GLY A 6 3.77 9.35 40.38
CA GLY A 6 2.66 9.83 39.60
C GLY A 6 2.94 10.35 38.19
N ALA A 7 3.73 9.65 37.38
CA ALA A 7 3.72 9.93 35.95
C ALA A 7 2.39 9.42 35.39
N GLY A 8 1.48 10.35 35.09
CA GLY A 8 0.24 10.03 34.38
C GLY A 8 0.53 9.20 33.13
N ARG A 9 -0.44 8.41 32.67
CA ARG A 9 -0.30 7.63 31.44
C ARG A 9 0.19 8.51 30.30
N PRO A 10 1.11 8.04 29.43
CA PRO A 10 1.57 8.81 28.27
C PRO A 10 0.40 9.23 27.39
N ARG A 11 0.40 10.48 26.92
CA ARG A 11 -0.64 11.03 26.05
C ARG A 11 -0.42 10.59 24.62
N LEU A 12 -1.43 9.93 24.03
CA LEU A 12 -1.40 9.40 22.66
C LEU A 12 -2.50 10.06 21.82
N TYR A 13 -2.17 10.52 20.62
CA TYR A 13 -3.15 10.94 19.64
C TYR A 13 -3.25 9.90 18.51
N VAL A 14 -4.47 9.43 18.20
CA VAL A 14 -4.77 8.50 17.12
C VAL A 14 -5.50 9.26 16.01
N THR A 15 -4.89 9.37 14.84
CA THR A 15 -5.34 10.27 13.76
C THR A 15 -6.57 9.78 13.01
N ARG A 16 -6.87 8.49 13.06
CA ARG A 16 -8.03 7.87 12.39
C ARG A 16 -8.69 6.84 13.33
N ARG A 17 -9.92 6.43 13.02
CA ARG A 17 -10.55 5.33 13.74
C ARG A 17 -9.83 4.02 13.44
N LEU A 18 -9.69 3.18 14.46
CA LEU A 18 -9.08 1.86 14.38
C LEU A 18 -10.10 0.77 14.75
N PRO A 19 -9.81 -0.52 14.46
CA PRO A 19 -10.64 -1.61 14.94
C PRO A 19 -10.86 -1.51 16.45
N GLY A 20 -12.09 -1.74 16.91
CA GLY A 20 -12.49 -1.50 18.31
C GLY A 20 -11.61 -2.22 19.36
N ALA A 21 -11.11 -3.42 19.05
CA ALA A 21 -10.18 -4.12 19.94
C ALA A 21 -8.85 -3.39 20.11
N VAL A 22 -8.37 -2.69 19.06
CA VAL A 22 -7.14 -1.88 19.09
C VAL A 22 -7.37 -0.62 19.93
N GLU A 23 -8.46 0.11 19.67
CA GLU A 23 -8.81 1.31 20.44
C GLU A 23 -8.98 1.00 21.92
N ALA A 24 -9.63 -0.12 22.24
CA ALA A 24 -9.79 -0.57 23.64
C ALA A 24 -8.44 -0.86 24.31
N ARG A 25 -7.51 -1.52 23.62
CA ARG A 25 -6.15 -1.77 24.15
C ARG A 25 -5.40 -0.45 24.34
N LEU A 26 -5.41 0.45 23.35
CA LEU A 26 -4.76 1.76 23.46
C LEU A 26 -5.32 2.57 24.63
N ALA A 27 -6.64 2.62 24.82
CA ALA A 27 -7.28 3.32 25.93
C ALA A 27 -6.93 2.71 27.31
N SER A 28 -6.64 1.40 27.36
CA SER A 28 -6.22 0.76 28.62
C SER A 28 -4.78 1.11 29.02
N LEU A 29 -3.91 1.42 28.05
CA LEU A 29 -2.48 1.64 28.24
C LEU A 29 -2.10 3.12 28.31
N PHE A 30 -2.80 3.97 27.56
CA PHE A 30 -2.44 5.38 27.33
C PHE A 30 -3.60 6.32 27.70
N ASP A 31 -3.28 7.60 27.95
CA ASP A 31 -4.24 8.71 27.87
C ASP A 31 -4.47 9.00 26.39
N ALA A 32 -5.35 8.21 25.76
CA ALA A 32 -5.51 8.18 24.31
C ALA A 32 -6.68 9.07 23.87
N SER A 33 -6.41 9.98 22.92
CA SER A 33 -7.43 10.75 22.20
C SER A 33 -7.62 10.17 20.81
N PHE A 34 -8.86 9.82 20.48
CA PHE A 34 -9.25 9.21 19.21
C PHE A 34 -9.94 10.21 18.31
N ASN A 35 -9.73 10.07 17.00
CA ASN A 35 -10.46 10.81 15.99
C ASN A 35 -11.86 10.18 15.79
N ALA A 36 -12.87 10.73 16.48
CA ALA A 36 -14.23 10.19 16.46
C ALA A 36 -14.91 10.29 15.07
N ASP A 37 -14.58 11.33 14.30
CA ASP A 37 -15.21 11.62 13.00
C ASP A 37 -14.60 10.82 11.85
N ASP A 38 -13.45 10.19 12.07
CA ASP A 38 -12.66 9.47 11.06
C ASP A 38 -12.31 10.32 9.81
N THR A 39 -12.23 11.64 9.98
CA THR A 39 -11.83 12.57 8.92
C THR A 39 -10.30 12.71 8.86
N PRO A 40 -9.69 12.84 7.66
CA PRO A 40 -8.27 13.15 7.55
C PRO A 40 -7.91 14.42 8.34
N ARG A 41 -6.78 14.40 9.06
CA ARG A 41 -6.34 15.56 9.83
C ARG A 41 -5.67 16.59 8.94
N THR A 42 -6.02 17.85 9.22
CA THR A 42 -5.36 19.00 8.61
C THR A 42 -3.94 19.16 9.16
N ARG A 43 -3.09 19.90 8.46
CA ARG A 43 -1.74 20.22 8.93
C ARG A 43 -1.76 20.88 10.32
N ILE A 44 -2.71 21.82 10.56
CA ILE A 44 -2.84 22.53 11.84
C ILE A 44 -3.17 21.55 12.98
N GLU A 45 -4.06 20.58 12.74
CA GLU A 45 -4.39 19.56 13.73
C GLU A 45 -3.21 18.62 14.01
N LEU A 46 -2.41 18.27 12.98
CA LEU A 46 -1.18 17.48 13.16
C LEU A 46 -0.11 18.25 13.94
N GLU A 47 0.02 19.58 13.71
CA GLU A 47 0.89 20.45 14.50
C GLU A 47 0.47 20.46 15.98
N ALA A 48 -0.82 20.66 16.25
CA ALA A 48 -1.36 20.61 17.60
C ALA A 48 -1.10 19.26 18.26
N ALA A 49 -1.35 18.16 17.55
CA ALA A 49 -1.07 16.81 18.05
C ALA A 49 0.41 16.61 18.42
N LEU A 50 1.34 17.08 17.58
CA LEU A 50 2.78 17.00 17.87
C LEU A 50 3.22 17.82 19.08
N ARG A 51 2.52 18.92 19.40
CA ARG A 51 2.81 19.78 20.57
C ARG A 51 2.19 19.25 21.87
N GLU A 52 1.04 18.59 21.78
CA GLU A 52 0.23 18.23 22.95
C GLU A 52 0.44 16.80 23.44
N TYR A 53 0.80 15.87 22.55
CA TYR A 53 0.86 14.44 22.85
C TYR A 53 2.31 13.91 22.85
N ASP A 54 2.58 12.89 23.65
CA ASP A 54 3.90 12.23 23.77
C ASP A 54 4.22 11.38 22.56
N ALA A 55 3.17 10.83 21.91
CA ALA A 55 3.25 10.08 20.67
C ALA A 55 2.02 10.33 19.79
N VAL A 56 2.18 10.13 18.48
CA VAL A 56 1.08 10.11 17.50
C VAL A 56 1.06 8.76 16.82
N LEU A 57 -0.14 8.21 16.65
CA LEU A 57 -0.39 7.03 15.81
C LEU A 57 -1.03 7.50 14.51
N PRO A 58 -0.21 7.78 13.47
CA PRO A 58 -0.69 8.25 12.19
C PRO A 58 -1.04 7.10 11.24
N THR A 59 -1.72 7.47 10.16
CA THR A 59 -1.98 6.59 9.03
C THR A 59 -1.41 7.18 7.73
N ILE A 60 -1.52 6.46 6.63
CA ILE A 60 -1.04 6.88 5.30
C ILE A 60 -1.63 8.21 4.81
N THR A 61 -2.75 8.67 5.38
CA THR A 61 -3.38 9.95 5.01
C THR A 61 -2.73 11.16 5.67
N ASP A 62 -1.84 10.96 6.65
CA ASP A 62 -1.24 12.02 7.47
C ASP A 62 0.18 12.31 6.97
N ARG A 63 0.44 13.51 6.47
CA ARG A 63 1.75 13.87 5.94
C ARG A 63 2.62 14.57 6.97
N PHE A 64 3.81 14.01 7.24
CA PHE A 64 4.82 14.55 8.15
C PHE A 64 6.09 14.93 7.36
N ASP A 65 6.15 16.17 6.92
CA ASP A 65 7.32 16.73 6.23
C ASP A 65 8.37 17.28 7.22
N ALA A 66 9.49 17.77 6.69
CA ALA A 66 10.60 18.29 7.48
C ALA A 66 10.20 19.48 8.35
N GLU A 67 9.31 20.35 7.85
CA GLU A 67 8.84 21.54 8.59
C GLU A 67 8.01 21.10 9.80
N LEU A 68 7.07 20.17 9.62
CA LEU A 68 6.21 19.65 10.68
C LEU A 68 7.02 18.89 11.74
N LEU A 69 8.00 18.12 11.34
CA LEU A 69 8.88 17.37 12.26
C LEU A 69 9.89 18.25 12.99
N GLY A 70 10.27 19.40 12.39
CA GLY A 70 11.16 20.40 12.97
C GLY A 70 10.48 21.44 13.87
N LEU A 71 9.19 21.31 14.17
CA LEU A 71 8.43 22.29 14.96
C LEU A 71 9.07 22.58 16.33
N PRO A 72 9.30 23.87 16.68
CA PRO A 72 9.73 24.25 18.02
C PRO A 72 8.67 23.90 19.08
N GLY A 73 9.14 23.36 20.22
CA GLY A 73 8.26 23.00 21.33
C GLY A 73 7.45 21.72 21.07
N ARG A 74 7.81 20.90 20.08
CA ARG A 74 7.24 19.60 19.84
C ARG A 74 7.43 18.69 21.06
N ARG A 75 6.35 18.07 21.53
CA ARG A 75 6.33 17.11 22.62
C ARG A 75 6.48 15.67 22.13
N SER A 76 5.84 15.34 20.98
CA SER A 76 5.85 13.99 20.43
C SER A 76 7.27 13.53 20.05
N ARG A 77 7.62 12.35 20.53
CA ARG A 77 8.92 11.70 20.26
C ARG A 77 8.80 10.41 19.47
N LEU A 78 7.57 9.96 19.20
CA LEU A 78 7.30 8.74 18.42
C LEU A 78 6.14 8.96 17.46
N LEU A 79 6.32 8.55 16.22
CA LEU A 79 5.26 8.28 15.26
C LEU A 79 5.12 6.76 15.10
N ALA A 80 4.07 6.18 15.70
CA ALA A 80 3.77 4.76 15.58
C ALA A 80 2.85 4.55 14.36
N ASN A 81 3.44 4.46 13.16
CA ASN A 81 2.68 4.45 11.91
C ASN A 81 1.85 3.17 11.71
N PHE A 82 0.55 3.34 11.50
CA PHE A 82 -0.38 2.28 11.12
C PHE A 82 -0.25 2.00 9.61
N GLY A 83 0.73 1.19 9.23
CA GLY A 83 1.03 0.85 7.84
C GLY A 83 2.45 0.31 7.67
N ALA A 84 2.67 -0.47 6.62
CA ALA A 84 4.02 -0.93 6.27
C ALA A 84 4.84 0.17 5.57
N GLY A 85 4.20 0.93 4.67
CA GLY A 85 4.84 2.04 3.99
C GLY A 85 4.90 3.30 4.88
N VAL A 86 5.97 4.08 4.72
CA VAL A 86 6.24 5.30 5.50
C VAL A 86 6.60 6.49 4.60
N ASP A 87 6.24 6.43 3.33
CA ASP A 87 6.58 7.44 2.31
C ASP A 87 5.88 8.80 2.52
N HIS A 88 4.89 8.86 3.39
CA HIS A 88 4.22 10.09 3.87
C HIS A 88 4.95 10.75 5.05
N ILE A 89 6.02 10.14 5.58
CA ILE A 89 6.85 10.64 6.69
C ILE A 89 8.26 10.89 6.19
N ASP A 90 8.80 12.09 6.40
CA ASP A 90 10.20 12.40 6.13
C ASP A 90 11.08 11.77 7.21
N LEU A 91 11.61 10.58 6.93
CA LEU A 91 12.42 9.81 7.89
C LEU A 91 13.74 10.51 8.24
N ALA A 92 14.35 11.24 7.28
CA ALA A 92 15.59 11.97 7.53
C ALA A 92 15.33 13.13 8.51
N ALA A 93 14.25 13.86 8.29
CA ALA A 93 13.84 14.93 9.20
C ALA A 93 13.42 14.37 10.58
N ALA A 94 12.71 13.24 10.63
CA ALA A 94 12.36 12.59 11.88
C ALA A 94 13.62 12.24 12.70
N GLN A 95 14.59 11.61 12.08
CA GLN A 95 15.88 11.26 12.71
C GLN A 95 16.64 12.50 13.18
N ALA A 96 16.76 13.53 12.32
CA ALA A 96 17.46 14.78 12.65
C ALA A 96 16.84 15.50 13.85
N ASN A 97 15.53 15.35 14.06
CA ASN A 97 14.79 15.99 15.15
C ASN A 97 14.50 15.04 16.32
N GLY A 98 15.10 13.86 16.38
CA GLY A 98 14.94 12.91 17.49
C GLY A 98 13.53 12.33 17.62
N VAL A 99 12.80 12.19 16.50
CA VAL A 99 11.51 11.51 16.44
C VAL A 99 11.74 10.07 16.00
N ALA A 100 11.41 9.12 16.83
CA ALA A 100 11.39 7.72 16.41
C ALA A 100 10.17 7.48 15.49
N VAL A 101 10.37 6.64 14.47
CA VAL A 101 9.29 6.20 13.58
C VAL A 101 9.27 4.68 13.55
N THR A 102 8.10 4.10 13.73
CA THR A 102 7.87 2.66 13.59
C THR A 102 6.79 2.39 12.55
N ASN A 103 6.74 1.17 12.03
CA ASN A 103 5.74 0.74 11.07
C ASN A 103 5.14 -0.63 11.44
N THR A 104 4.26 -1.19 10.59
CA THR A 104 3.64 -2.50 10.79
C THR A 104 3.89 -3.41 9.57
N PRO A 105 5.13 -3.92 9.38
CA PRO A 105 5.59 -4.47 8.10
C PRO A 105 5.04 -5.85 7.76
N ASP A 106 4.72 -6.68 8.74
CA ASP A 106 4.42 -8.11 8.54
C ASP A 106 2.93 -8.40 8.43
N ALA A 107 2.11 -7.67 9.18
CA ALA A 107 0.69 -7.93 9.35
C ALA A 107 -0.14 -7.95 8.04
N LEU A 108 0.27 -7.17 7.03
CA LEU A 108 -0.50 -6.99 5.80
C LEU A 108 0.02 -7.80 4.59
N THR A 109 1.08 -8.59 4.76
CA THR A 109 1.74 -9.29 3.64
C THR A 109 0.77 -10.17 2.85
N ASP A 110 0.05 -11.04 3.54
CA ASP A 110 -0.87 -11.98 2.91
C ASP A 110 -2.10 -11.27 2.32
N ALA A 111 -2.71 -10.35 3.04
CA ALA A 111 -3.88 -9.61 2.55
C ALA A 111 -3.55 -8.81 1.28
N THR A 112 -2.39 -8.14 1.23
CA THR A 112 -1.98 -7.39 0.03
C THR A 112 -1.68 -8.32 -1.14
N ALA A 113 -1.07 -9.48 -0.88
CA ALA A 113 -0.85 -10.50 -1.91
C ALA A 113 -2.18 -11.06 -2.45
N ASP A 114 -3.19 -11.25 -1.59
CA ASP A 114 -4.53 -11.68 -1.98
C ASP A 114 -5.22 -10.64 -2.87
N ILE A 115 -5.10 -9.34 -2.56
CA ILE A 115 -5.61 -8.26 -3.41
C ILE A 115 -4.90 -8.21 -4.76
N ALA A 116 -3.58 -8.44 -4.82
CA ALA A 116 -2.87 -8.51 -6.09
C ALA A 116 -3.40 -9.66 -6.97
N ILE A 117 -3.62 -10.84 -6.39
CA ILE A 117 -4.23 -11.98 -7.11
C ILE A 117 -5.68 -11.69 -7.50
N LEU A 118 -6.46 -11.07 -6.61
CA LEU A 118 -7.84 -10.67 -6.93
C LEU A 118 -7.88 -9.75 -8.15
N LEU A 119 -7.03 -8.72 -8.19
CA LEU A 119 -6.94 -7.81 -9.33
C LEU A 119 -6.56 -8.54 -10.63
N MET A 120 -5.62 -9.51 -10.57
CA MET A 120 -5.29 -10.36 -11.71
C MET A 120 -6.51 -11.18 -12.18
N LEU A 121 -7.24 -11.81 -11.25
CA LEU A 121 -8.43 -12.61 -11.52
C LEU A 121 -9.62 -11.77 -12.00
N MET A 122 -9.69 -10.49 -11.64
CA MET A 122 -10.72 -9.58 -12.14
C MET A 122 -10.38 -9.03 -13.53
N ALA A 123 -9.09 -8.75 -13.78
CA ALA A 123 -8.63 -8.15 -15.03
C ALA A 123 -8.49 -9.19 -16.17
N ALA A 124 -7.82 -10.31 -15.93
CA ALA A 124 -7.48 -11.27 -16.99
C ALA A 124 -8.72 -11.90 -17.65
N PRO A 125 -9.71 -12.47 -16.94
CA PRO A 125 -10.95 -12.99 -17.55
C PRO A 125 -11.99 -11.91 -17.80
N ARG A 126 -11.69 -10.62 -17.61
CA ARG A 126 -12.62 -9.48 -17.74
C ARG A 126 -13.78 -9.53 -16.73
N ALA A 127 -13.58 -10.15 -15.57
CA ALA A 127 -14.64 -10.33 -14.56
C ALA A 127 -15.14 -8.97 -14.02
N GLY A 128 -14.27 -7.98 -13.82
CA GLY A 128 -14.68 -6.64 -13.40
C GLY A 128 -15.57 -5.94 -14.42
N GLU A 129 -15.30 -6.09 -15.72
CA GLU A 129 -16.14 -5.57 -16.81
C GLU A 129 -17.47 -6.32 -16.88
N GLY A 130 -17.46 -7.65 -16.76
CA GLY A 130 -18.66 -8.49 -16.78
C GLY A 130 -19.59 -8.18 -15.61
N GLU A 131 -19.07 -7.92 -14.43
CA GLU A 131 -19.84 -7.52 -13.25
C GLU A 131 -20.57 -6.17 -13.50
N ARG A 132 -19.88 -5.18 -14.08
CA ARG A 132 -20.49 -3.90 -14.45
C ARG A 132 -21.54 -4.02 -15.57
N GLU A 133 -21.28 -4.86 -16.58
CA GLU A 133 -22.25 -5.15 -17.63
C GLU A 133 -23.55 -5.74 -17.07
N LEU A 134 -23.40 -6.73 -16.17
CA LEU A 134 -24.54 -7.40 -15.53
C LEU A 134 -25.37 -6.41 -14.70
N ARG A 135 -24.73 -5.61 -13.83
CA ARG A 135 -25.43 -4.58 -13.02
C ARG A 135 -26.11 -3.51 -13.85
N ALA A 136 -25.53 -3.17 -14.99
CA ALA A 136 -26.15 -2.21 -15.92
C ALA A 136 -27.29 -2.80 -16.76
N GLY A 137 -27.65 -4.06 -16.56
CA GLY A 137 -28.73 -4.73 -17.30
C GLY A 137 -28.43 -4.95 -18.79
N ARG A 138 -27.17 -4.89 -19.20
CA ARG A 138 -26.77 -5.03 -20.61
C ARG A 138 -26.51 -6.49 -21.03
N TRP A 139 -26.45 -7.42 -20.10
CA TRP A 139 -26.24 -8.83 -20.42
C TRP A 139 -27.50 -9.45 -21.02
N VAL A 140 -27.39 -9.97 -22.23
CA VAL A 140 -28.52 -10.55 -23.01
C VAL A 140 -28.46 -12.07 -23.12
N GLY A 141 -27.59 -12.74 -22.35
CA GLY A 141 -27.44 -14.19 -22.31
C GLY A 141 -26.03 -14.66 -22.71
N TRP A 142 -25.76 -15.94 -22.43
CA TRP A 142 -24.47 -16.56 -22.74
C TRP A 142 -24.25 -16.69 -24.25
N ARG A 143 -23.03 -16.37 -24.69
CA ARG A 143 -22.57 -16.51 -26.07
C ARG A 143 -21.11 -16.97 -26.08
N PRO A 144 -20.69 -17.88 -26.99
CA PRO A 144 -19.35 -18.45 -27.01
C PRO A 144 -18.22 -17.43 -27.23
N THR A 145 -18.51 -16.27 -27.81
CA THR A 145 -17.54 -15.20 -28.08
C THR A 145 -17.70 -13.96 -27.18
N HIS A 146 -18.60 -14.02 -26.20
CA HIS A 146 -18.86 -12.89 -25.31
C HIS A 146 -17.77 -12.78 -24.25
N MET A 147 -17.17 -11.59 -24.13
CA MET A 147 -16.19 -11.23 -23.09
C MET A 147 -15.03 -12.24 -22.93
N MET A 148 -14.51 -12.75 -24.04
CA MET A 148 -13.34 -13.61 -23.98
C MET A 148 -12.14 -12.83 -23.42
N GLY A 149 -11.65 -13.29 -22.27
CA GLY A 149 -10.45 -12.76 -21.60
C GLY A 149 -9.28 -13.73 -21.75
N GLN A 150 -8.34 -13.65 -20.81
CA GLN A 150 -7.13 -14.47 -20.77
C GLN A 150 -7.17 -15.42 -19.57
N ALA A 151 -6.62 -16.62 -19.72
CA ALA A 151 -6.34 -17.52 -18.61
C ALA A 151 -5.06 -17.07 -17.88
N MET A 152 -4.95 -17.38 -16.60
CA MET A 152 -3.69 -17.17 -15.84
C MET A 152 -2.73 -18.36 -16.04
N CYS A 153 -3.26 -19.58 -16.14
CA CYS A 153 -2.46 -20.79 -16.33
C CYS A 153 -1.58 -20.69 -17.59
N GLY A 154 -0.32 -21.05 -17.46
CA GLY A 154 0.67 -21.00 -18.55
C GLY A 154 1.21 -19.60 -18.86
N LYS A 155 0.76 -18.57 -18.16
CA LYS A 155 1.23 -17.17 -18.30
C LYS A 155 2.42 -16.89 -17.41
N THR A 156 3.15 -15.82 -17.73
CA THR A 156 4.29 -15.34 -16.95
C THR A 156 3.87 -14.15 -16.10
N LEU A 157 4.04 -14.27 -14.77
CA LEU A 157 3.94 -13.16 -13.83
C LEU A 157 5.33 -12.54 -13.64
N GLY A 158 5.48 -11.26 -13.97
CA GLY A 158 6.64 -10.44 -13.66
C GLY A 158 6.40 -9.63 -12.39
N LEU A 159 7.26 -9.80 -11.38
CA LEU A 159 7.19 -9.07 -10.11
C LEU A 159 8.23 -7.95 -10.09
N VAL A 160 7.79 -6.70 -10.04
CA VAL A 160 8.65 -5.53 -9.88
C VAL A 160 8.88 -5.29 -8.38
N GLY A 161 10.10 -5.55 -7.90
CA GLY A 161 10.41 -5.72 -6.49
C GLY A 161 10.20 -7.17 -6.04
N TYR A 162 11.04 -7.62 -5.09
CA TYR A 162 10.99 -9.02 -4.60
C TYR A 162 11.05 -9.10 -3.08
N GLY A 163 10.24 -8.26 -2.42
CA GLY A 163 10.02 -8.26 -0.99
C GLY A 163 9.02 -9.31 -0.52
N ARG A 164 8.57 -9.23 0.75
CA ARG A 164 7.61 -10.18 1.37
C ARG A 164 6.33 -10.33 0.56
N ILE A 165 5.68 -9.22 0.20
CA ILE A 165 4.41 -9.22 -0.56
C ILE A 165 4.62 -9.84 -1.94
N ALA A 166 5.68 -9.47 -2.66
CA ALA A 166 5.99 -10.04 -3.97
C ALA A 166 6.16 -11.57 -3.90
N ARG A 167 6.90 -12.07 -2.92
CA ARG A 167 7.10 -13.51 -2.69
C ARG A 167 5.76 -14.22 -2.41
N ALA A 168 4.94 -13.65 -1.52
CA ALA A 168 3.62 -14.17 -1.20
C ALA A 168 2.68 -14.18 -2.41
N THR A 169 2.72 -13.13 -3.24
CA THR A 169 1.98 -13.05 -4.52
C THR A 169 2.48 -14.09 -5.51
N GLY A 170 3.80 -14.24 -5.68
CA GLY A 170 4.42 -15.23 -6.56
C GLY A 170 4.04 -16.66 -6.19
N LEU A 171 4.04 -16.99 -4.89
CA LEU A 171 3.63 -18.31 -4.40
C LEU A 171 2.17 -18.62 -4.77
N ARG A 172 1.26 -17.64 -4.60
CA ARG A 172 -0.15 -17.79 -4.99
C ARG A 172 -0.32 -17.92 -6.49
N ALA A 173 0.38 -17.11 -7.28
CA ALA A 173 0.33 -17.16 -8.74
C ALA A 173 0.85 -18.50 -9.29
N ALA A 174 1.88 -19.07 -8.67
CA ALA A 174 2.37 -20.41 -9.04
C ALA A 174 1.30 -21.49 -8.85
N ALA A 175 0.44 -21.38 -7.82
CA ALA A 175 -0.70 -22.30 -7.64
C ALA A 175 -1.76 -22.18 -8.74
N PHE A 176 -1.84 -21.03 -9.44
CA PHE A 176 -2.65 -20.84 -10.65
C PHE A 176 -1.94 -21.30 -11.93
N GLY A 177 -0.78 -21.97 -11.82
CA GLY A 177 -0.02 -22.49 -12.96
C GLY A 177 0.76 -21.42 -13.73
N MET A 178 1.08 -20.29 -13.10
CA MET A 178 1.90 -19.24 -13.71
C MET A 178 3.40 -19.51 -13.53
N ARG A 179 4.21 -19.13 -14.52
CA ARG A 179 5.65 -18.97 -14.38
C ARG A 179 5.90 -17.63 -13.69
N VAL A 180 6.70 -17.62 -12.61
CA VAL A 180 7.03 -16.39 -11.86
C VAL A 180 8.46 -15.99 -12.17
N ILE A 181 8.64 -14.74 -12.60
CA ILE A 181 9.93 -14.06 -12.76
C ILE A 181 9.91 -12.74 -11.99
N HIS A 182 11.07 -12.21 -11.62
CA HIS A 182 11.13 -10.99 -10.83
C HIS A 182 12.38 -10.17 -11.12
N HIS A 183 12.26 -8.86 -10.88
CA HIS A 183 13.37 -7.92 -10.89
C HIS A 183 13.42 -7.14 -9.59
N SER A 184 14.62 -6.86 -9.11
CA SER A 184 14.88 -5.98 -7.97
C SER A 184 16.22 -5.27 -8.14
N ARG A 185 16.37 -4.08 -7.54
CA ARG A 185 17.59 -3.25 -7.63
C ARG A 185 18.87 -3.98 -7.25
N ARG A 186 18.78 -4.95 -6.36
CA ARG A 186 19.89 -5.85 -6.01
C ARG A 186 19.51 -7.25 -6.47
N PRO A 187 20.43 -7.97 -7.15
CA PRO A 187 20.17 -9.37 -7.50
C PRO A 187 19.73 -10.17 -6.28
N SER A 188 18.65 -10.92 -6.42
CA SER A 188 18.08 -11.68 -5.30
C SER A 188 18.81 -13.00 -5.04
N GLY A 189 19.53 -13.54 -6.05
CA GLY A 189 20.07 -14.90 -6.03
C GLY A 189 19.01 -16.00 -6.14
N GLU A 190 17.74 -15.64 -6.26
CA GLU A 190 16.61 -16.57 -6.30
C GLU A 190 16.25 -16.94 -7.75
N PRO A 191 15.72 -18.14 -7.99
CA PRO A 191 15.25 -18.56 -9.33
C PRO A 191 14.23 -17.58 -9.90
N GLY A 192 14.32 -17.31 -11.21
CA GLY A 192 13.41 -16.39 -11.90
C GLY A 192 13.84 -14.92 -11.83
N TYR A 193 15.02 -14.63 -11.28
CA TYR A 193 15.56 -13.25 -11.34
C TYR A 193 15.86 -12.85 -12.79
N VAL A 194 15.51 -11.59 -13.13
CA VAL A 194 15.76 -10.94 -14.42
C VAL A 194 16.54 -9.66 -14.19
N ASP A 195 17.59 -9.44 -14.98
CA ASP A 195 18.58 -8.40 -14.75
C ASP A 195 18.05 -6.98 -14.91
N THR A 196 17.08 -6.77 -15.81
CA THR A 196 16.54 -5.42 -16.09
C THR A 196 15.02 -5.38 -15.99
N LEU A 197 14.50 -4.20 -15.68
CA LEU A 197 13.05 -3.97 -15.61
C LEU A 197 12.42 -4.07 -17.01
N GLU A 198 13.15 -3.63 -18.03
CA GLU A 198 12.74 -3.69 -19.42
C GLU A 198 12.55 -5.14 -19.88
N THR A 199 13.51 -6.01 -19.61
CA THR A 199 13.41 -7.45 -19.94
C THR A 199 12.25 -8.09 -19.17
N LEU A 200 12.07 -7.73 -17.88
CA LEU A 200 10.92 -8.20 -17.10
C LEU A 200 9.60 -7.80 -17.76
N ALA A 201 9.47 -6.55 -18.22
CA ALA A 201 8.26 -6.05 -18.88
C ALA A 201 7.99 -6.75 -20.22
N GLU A 202 9.04 -7.02 -21.00
CA GLU A 202 8.96 -7.74 -22.28
C GLU A 202 8.54 -9.21 -22.13
N GLU A 203 8.99 -9.88 -21.06
CA GLU A 203 8.69 -11.30 -20.83
C GLU A 203 7.33 -11.51 -20.11
N ALA A 204 6.88 -10.57 -19.32
CA ALA A 204 5.68 -10.72 -18.50
C ALA A 204 4.39 -10.67 -19.34
N ASP A 205 3.45 -11.56 -19.04
CA ASP A 205 2.06 -11.44 -19.46
C ASP A 205 1.25 -10.63 -18.45
N ILE A 206 1.63 -10.68 -17.17
CA ILE A 206 1.11 -9.85 -16.09
C ILE A 206 2.30 -9.22 -15.36
N LEU A 207 2.34 -7.90 -15.25
CA LEU A 207 3.36 -7.16 -14.51
C LEU A 207 2.75 -6.63 -13.21
N SER A 208 3.28 -7.07 -12.05
CA SER A 208 2.77 -6.69 -10.74
C SER A 208 3.81 -5.93 -9.93
N LEU A 209 3.39 -4.78 -9.36
CA LEU A 209 4.28 -3.84 -8.70
C LEU A 209 4.28 -4.06 -7.19
N HIS A 210 5.48 -4.21 -6.61
CA HIS A 210 5.72 -4.46 -5.18
C HIS A 210 6.93 -3.67 -4.66
N VAL A 211 7.11 -2.46 -5.16
CA VAL A 211 8.18 -1.54 -4.75
C VAL A 211 7.66 -0.48 -3.78
N PRO A 212 8.50 0.08 -2.89
CA PRO A 212 8.07 1.19 -2.05
C PRO A 212 7.77 2.45 -2.87
N GLY A 213 7.00 3.37 -2.28
CA GLY A 213 6.84 4.72 -2.80
C GLY A 213 8.13 5.56 -2.69
N GLY A 214 7.99 6.85 -2.95
CA GLY A 214 9.07 7.82 -2.85
C GLY A 214 9.69 8.22 -4.20
N ALA A 215 10.53 9.25 -4.18
CA ALA A 215 11.05 9.91 -5.38
C ALA A 215 11.81 8.97 -6.34
N GLY A 216 12.53 7.99 -5.78
CA GLY A 216 13.33 7.04 -6.59
C GLY A 216 12.52 6.02 -7.38
N ASN A 217 11.21 5.89 -7.11
CA ASN A 217 10.32 4.98 -7.83
C ASN A 217 9.14 5.73 -8.48
N ARG A 218 9.16 7.07 -8.46
CA ARG A 218 8.13 7.87 -9.12
C ARG A 218 8.14 7.60 -10.63
N HIS A 219 6.97 7.28 -11.19
CA HIS A 219 6.78 6.95 -12.60
C HIS A 219 7.76 5.88 -13.11
N LEU A 220 8.11 4.91 -12.23
CA LEU A 220 8.92 3.75 -12.63
C LEU A 220 8.28 3.00 -13.80
N VAL A 221 6.93 2.99 -13.84
CA VAL A 221 6.14 2.50 -14.96
C VAL A 221 5.59 3.71 -15.70
N ASP A 222 6.36 4.18 -16.66
CA ASP A 222 6.05 5.29 -17.55
C ASP A 222 5.62 4.80 -18.96
N ALA A 223 5.40 5.72 -19.89
CA ALA A 223 5.03 5.40 -21.26
C ALA A 223 6.09 4.54 -21.98
N VAL A 224 7.38 4.72 -21.64
CA VAL A 224 8.48 3.97 -22.26
C VAL A 224 8.45 2.53 -21.81
N LEU A 225 8.29 2.28 -20.51
CA LEU A 225 8.20 0.92 -19.98
C LEU A 225 6.89 0.22 -20.43
N ILE A 226 5.76 0.94 -20.43
CA ILE A 226 4.49 0.41 -20.95
C ILE A 226 4.63 0.00 -22.43
N ALA A 227 5.36 0.76 -23.21
CA ALA A 227 5.62 0.43 -24.60
C ALA A 227 6.46 -0.85 -24.82
N ARG A 228 7.18 -1.31 -23.80
CA ARG A 228 7.93 -2.59 -23.81
C ARG A 228 7.05 -3.79 -23.45
N MET A 229 5.94 -3.58 -22.74
CA MET A 229 5.04 -4.66 -22.37
C MET A 229 4.40 -5.31 -23.61
N LYS A 230 4.02 -6.58 -23.50
CA LYS A 230 3.28 -7.28 -24.55
C LYS A 230 1.93 -6.60 -24.82
N PRO A 231 1.41 -6.61 -26.06
CA PRO A 231 0.11 -6.00 -26.38
C PRO A 231 -1.07 -6.58 -25.57
N ASN A 232 -0.96 -7.81 -25.11
CA ASN A 232 -1.96 -8.48 -24.27
C ASN A 232 -1.58 -8.49 -22.78
N ALA A 233 -0.56 -7.72 -22.38
CA ALA A 233 -0.14 -7.67 -20.98
C ALA A 233 -1.15 -6.96 -20.09
N ILE A 234 -1.09 -7.27 -18.80
CA ILE A 234 -1.92 -6.67 -17.75
C ILE A 234 -0.98 -6.05 -16.70
N LEU A 235 -1.26 -4.82 -16.30
CA LEU A 235 -0.53 -4.14 -15.21
C LEU A 235 -1.31 -4.23 -13.90
N ILE A 236 -0.66 -4.64 -12.81
CA ILE A 236 -1.23 -4.68 -11.46
C ILE A 236 -0.45 -3.77 -10.52
N ASN A 237 -1.14 -2.87 -9.81
CA ASN A 237 -0.52 -2.01 -8.82
C ASN A 237 -1.23 -2.08 -7.47
N THR A 238 -0.59 -2.74 -6.51
CA THR A 238 -0.94 -2.77 -5.08
C THR A 238 0.17 -2.15 -4.22
N ALA A 239 1.12 -1.45 -4.85
CA ALA A 239 2.27 -0.84 -4.18
C ALA A 239 1.97 0.61 -3.76
N ARG A 240 2.20 1.58 -4.67
CA ARG A 240 1.87 3.00 -4.51
C ARG A 240 1.46 3.60 -5.84
N GLY A 241 0.46 4.49 -5.83
CA GLY A 241 -0.02 5.15 -7.04
C GLY A 241 1.08 5.85 -7.84
N PRO A 242 1.91 6.71 -7.23
CA PRO A 242 2.98 7.44 -7.95
C PRO A 242 4.06 6.58 -8.60
N VAL A 243 4.06 5.25 -8.41
CA VAL A 243 4.96 4.33 -9.13
C VAL A 243 4.58 4.22 -10.61
N VAL A 244 3.31 4.45 -10.92
CA VAL A 244 2.77 4.44 -12.30
C VAL A 244 2.46 5.86 -12.73
N ASP A 245 2.80 6.21 -13.96
CA ASP A 245 2.26 7.39 -14.64
C ASP A 245 0.82 7.06 -15.08
N GLU A 246 -0.16 7.56 -14.34
CA GLU A 246 -1.58 7.28 -14.61
C GLU A 246 -2.05 7.82 -15.96
N ALA A 247 -1.51 8.94 -16.43
CA ALA A 247 -1.86 9.50 -17.73
C ALA A 247 -1.33 8.62 -18.88
N ALA A 248 -0.10 8.14 -18.74
CA ALA A 248 0.49 7.20 -19.70
C ALA A 248 -0.26 5.86 -19.71
N LEU A 249 -0.63 5.33 -18.53
CA LEU A 249 -1.43 4.11 -18.42
C LEU A 249 -2.82 4.26 -19.05
N ALA A 250 -3.52 5.36 -18.75
CA ALA A 250 -4.84 5.64 -19.32
C ALA A 250 -4.79 5.73 -20.87
N SER A 251 -3.77 6.38 -21.42
CA SER A 251 -3.55 6.42 -22.88
C SER A 251 -3.31 5.03 -23.46
N ALA A 252 -2.44 4.26 -22.83
CA ALA A 252 -2.10 2.90 -23.27
C ALA A 252 -3.32 1.96 -23.28
N LEU A 253 -4.19 2.05 -22.26
CA LEU A 253 -5.43 1.28 -22.20
C LEU A 253 -6.43 1.70 -23.27
N ARG A 254 -6.60 3.01 -23.49
CA ARG A 254 -7.48 3.57 -24.53
C ARG A 254 -7.04 3.14 -25.92
N GLU A 255 -5.75 3.19 -26.20
CA GLU A 255 -5.14 2.81 -27.47
C GLU A 255 -5.05 1.28 -27.66
N GLY A 256 -5.33 0.50 -26.63
CA GLY A 256 -5.19 -0.96 -26.67
C GLY A 256 -3.74 -1.44 -26.72
N ARG A 257 -2.80 -0.62 -26.22
CA ARG A 257 -1.38 -0.95 -26.13
C ARG A 257 -1.10 -2.08 -25.17
N ILE A 258 -1.87 -2.14 -24.06
CA ILE A 258 -1.96 -3.27 -23.14
C ILE A 258 -3.43 -3.68 -22.96
N ALA A 259 -3.66 -4.89 -22.49
CA ALA A 259 -5.00 -5.45 -22.42
C ALA A 259 -5.86 -4.87 -21.31
N ALA A 260 -5.30 -4.72 -20.10
CA ALA A 260 -6.02 -4.29 -18.91
C ALA A 260 -5.07 -3.77 -17.83
N ALA A 261 -5.66 -3.16 -16.79
CA ALA A 261 -4.96 -2.85 -15.55
C ALA A 261 -5.82 -3.18 -14.33
N GLY A 262 -5.17 -3.53 -13.21
CA GLY A 262 -5.79 -3.68 -11.89
C GLY A 262 -5.06 -2.78 -10.89
N LEU A 263 -5.78 -1.81 -10.31
CA LEU A 263 -5.20 -0.79 -9.44
C LEU A 263 -5.92 -0.78 -8.09
N ASP A 264 -5.15 -0.83 -7.02
CA ASP A 264 -5.63 -0.64 -5.64
C ASP A 264 -5.18 0.71 -5.07
N VAL A 265 -4.28 1.40 -5.76
CA VAL A 265 -3.62 2.65 -5.32
C VAL A 265 -3.50 3.64 -6.48
N TYR A 266 -3.52 4.96 -6.15
CA TYR A 266 -3.59 6.03 -7.14
C TYR A 266 -2.59 7.15 -6.83
N GLU A 267 -2.18 7.92 -7.87
CA GLU A 267 -1.19 9.00 -7.72
C GLU A 267 -1.62 10.09 -6.73
N ARG A 268 -2.92 10.37 -6.65
CA ARG A 268 -3.48 11.49 -5.87
C ARG A 268 -4.68 11.05 -5.04
N GLU A 269 -4.55 9.93 -4.33
CA GLU A 269 -5.64 9.46 -3.47
C GLU A 269 -6.25 10.58 -2.60
N PRO A 270 -7.59 10.69 -2.53
CA PRO A 270 -8.59 9.77 -3.09
C PRO A 270 -9.02 10.07 -4.54
N THR A 271 -8.36 11.02 -5.23
CA THR A 271 -8.70 11.40 -6.61
C THR A 271 -8.04 10.43 -7.59
N ILE A 272 -8.85 9.86 -8.48
CA ILE A 272 -8.44 8.94 -9.53
C ILE A 272 -8.43 9.69 -10.88
N HIS A 273 -7.49 9.36 -11.76
CA HIS A 273 -7.43 9.95 -13.11
C HIS A 273 -8.74 9.70 -13.87
N PRO A 274 -9.40 10.74 -14.44
CA PRO A 274 -10.73 10.60 -15.06
C PRO A 274 -10.80 9.54 -16.17
N ASP A 275 -9.74 9.45 -17.00
CA ASP A 275 -9.68 8.47 -18.08
C ASP A 275 -9.56 7.01 -17.56
N LEU A 276 -8.99 6.81 -16.37
CA LEU A 276 -8.98 5.50 -15.73
C LEU A 276 -10.36 5.14 -15.19
N LEU A 277 -11.06 6.10 -14.58
CA LEU A 277 -12.46 5.90 -14.12
C LEU A 277 -13.39 5.54 -15.27
N ALA A 278 -13.20 6.13 -16.45
CA ALA A 278 -13.99 5.86 -17.64
C ALA A 278 -13.57 4.57 -18.39
N CYS A 279 -12.45 3.97 -18.03
CA CYS A 279 -11.88 2.83 -18.77
C CYS A 279 -12.47 1.49 -18.27
N GLU A 280 -13.26 0.82 -19.08
CA GLU A 280 -13.80 -0.52 -18.75
C GLU A 280 -12.72 -1.59 -18.56
N LYS A 281 -11.53 -1.41 -19.16
CA LYS A 281 -10.38 -2.33 -19.00
C LYS A 281 -9.62 -2.14 -17.70
N ALA A 282 -9.94 -1.09 -16.91
CA ALA A 282 -9.36 -0.85 -15.61
C ALA A 282 -10.25 -1.46 -14.49
N VAL A 283 -9.66 -2.32 -13.68
CA VAL A 283 -10.23 -2.78 -12.41
C VAL A 283 -9.69 -1.87 -11.32
N LEU A 284 -10.58 -1.18 -10.60
CA LEU A 284 -10.21 -0.16 -9.63
C LEU A 284 -10.74 -0.55 -8.24
N LEU A 285 -9.86 -0.60 -7.24
CA LEU A 285 -10.20 -0.85 -5.85
C LEU A 285 -9.76 0.35 -4.98
N PRO A 286 -10.48 0.68 -3.90
CA PRO A 286 -10.22 1.85 -3.08
C PRO A 286 -9.22 1.56 -1.93
N HIS A 287 -7.97 1.18 -2.26
CA HIS A 287 -6.88 0.90 -1.33
C HIS A 287 -7.25 -0.17 -0.29
N LEU A 288 -7.59 -1.36 -0.77
CA LEU A 288 -8.03 -2.50 0.03
C LEU A 288 -6.89 -3.45 0.45
N GLY A 289 -5.64 -3.19 0.11
CA GLY A 289 -4.49 -4.07 0.34
C GLY A 289 -4.33 -4.60 1.78
N SER A 290 -4.93 -3.93 2.79
CA SER A 290 -4.96 -4.40 4.17
C SER A 290 -6.37 -4.53 4.75
N ALA A 291 -7.42 -4.43 3.93
CA ALA A 291 -8.79 -4.20 4.40
C ALA A 291 -9.52 -5.47 4.88
N THR A 292 -8.87 -6.29 5.70
CA THR A 292 -9.54 -7.34 6.47
C THR A 292 -9.55 -7.00 7.96
N ILE A 293 -10.51 -7.53 8.69
CA ILE A 293 -10.63 -7.33 10.15
C ILE A 293 -9.36 -7.83 10.83
N GLU A 294 -8.91 -9.01 10.47
CA GLU A 294 -7.74 -9.67 11.03
C GLU A 294 -6.47 -8.85 10.78
N THR A 295 -6.25 -8.44 9.54
CA THR A 295 -5.06 -7.68 9.14
C THR A 295 -5.01 -6.31 9.82
N ARG A 296 -6.09 -5.52 9.76
CA ARG A 296 -6.13 -4.20 10.39
C ARG A 296 -6.05 -4.27 11.90
N THR A 297 -6.61 -5.32 12.51
CA THR A 297 -6.45 -5.57 13.95
C THR A 297 -4.99 -5.91 14.27
N ALA A 298 -4.36 -6.81 13.52
CA ALA A 298 -2.94 -7.16 13.72
C ALA A 298 -2.01 -5.96 13.52
N MET A 299 -2.23 -5.13 12.50
CA MET A 299 -1.50 -3.86 12.30
C MET A 299 -1.61 -2.94 13.52
N GLY A 300 -2.83 -2.76 14.03
CA GLY A 300 -3.06 -1.93 15.23
C GLY A 300 -2.39 -2.49 16.48
N MET A 301 -2.40 -3.81 16.65
CA MET A 301 -1.69 -4.47 17.76
C MET A 301 -0.17 -4.29 17.64
N GLN A 302 0.42 -4.43 16.46
CA GLN A 302 1.85 -4.14 16.24
C GLN A 302 2.20 -2.68 16.53
N ALA A 303 1.37 -1.72 16.09
CA ALA A 303 1.56 -0.32 16.42
C ALA A 303 1.49 -0.07 17.94
N THR A 304 0.58 -0.75 18.64
CA THR A 304 0.47 -0.71 20.10
C THR A 304 1.70 -1.29 20.76
N ASP A 305 2.23 -2.42 20.29
CA ASP A 305 3.46 -3.04 20.83
C ASP A 305 4.67 -2.10 20.69
N ASN A 306 4.78 -1.36 19.56
CA ASN A 306 5.81 -0.34 19.38
C ASN A 306 5.65 0.83 20.38
N LEU A 307 4.43 1.29 20.65
CA LEU A 307 4.14 2.31 21.64
C LEU A 307 4.51 1.85 23.06
N GLU A 308 4.11 0.64 23.45
CA GLU A 308 4.47 0.06 24.74
C GLU A 308 5.99 -0.09 24.92
N ALA A 309 6.69 -0.58 23.87
CA ALA A 309 8.15 -0.71 23.90
C ALA A 309 8.82 0.64 24.07
N PHE A 310 8.38 1.68 23.35
CA PHE A 310 8.93 3.03 23.44
C PHE A 310 8.82 3.62 24.85
N PHE A 311 7.61 3.59 25.42
CA PHE A 311 7.38 4.19 26.75
C PHE A 311 7.97 3.35 27.88
N ALA A 312 8.22 2.06 27.67
CA ALA A 312 8.95 1.21 28.60
C ALA A 312 10.48 1.32 28.44
N GLY A 313 11.01 2.15 27.54
CA GLY A 313 12.44 2.26 27.25
C GLY A 313 13.06 1.00 26.65
N ARG A 314 12.26 0.14 26.03
CA ARG A 314 12.71 -1.10 25.37
C ARG A 314 13.07 -0.82 23.89
N GLU A 315 13.80 -1.75 23.29
CA GLU A 315 14.04 -1.72 21.85
C GLU A 315 12.73 -1.75 21.06
N LEU A 316 12.65 -0.92 20.01
CA LEU A 316 11.47 -0.81 19.15
C LEU A 316 11.42 -1.98 18.15
N PRO A 317 10.40 -2.85 18.18
CA PRO A 317 10.32 -4.03 17.31
C PRO A 317 10.38 -3.71 15.81
N ASN A 318 9.77 -2.60 15.40
CA ASN A 318 9.62 -2.24 13.99
C ASN A 318 10.11 -0.81 13.70
N ARG A 319 11.27 -0.43 14.25
CA ARG A 319 11.86 0.89 14.03
C ARG A 319 12.30 1.06 12.57
N VAL A 320 12.00 2.24 11.98
CA VAL A 320 12.42 2.65 10.62
C VAL A 320 13.20 3.97 10.61
N ALA A 321 13.11 4.77 11.68
CA ALA A 321 13.95 5.95 11.94
C ALA A 321 14.12 6.19 13.44
#